data_1fa5c59ae37ab9c1b1c34444b79f2d1a
#
_entry.id   1fa5c59ae37ab9c1b1c34444b79f2d1a
#
_cell.length_a   1.000
_cell.length_b   1.000
_cell.length_c   1.000
_cell.angle_alpha   90.00
_cell.angle_beta   90.00
_cell.angle_gamma   90.00
#
_symmetry.space_group_name_H-M   'P 1'
#
loop_
_entity.id
_entity.type
_entity.pdbx_description
1 polymer ?
#
loop_
_entity_poly.entity_id
_entity_poly.type
_entity_poly.pdbx_seq_one_letter_code
_entity_poly.pdbx_strand_id
1 'polypeptide(L)'
;RCWSKELEAERGDQQKAEAMPSFKAFETKTLRTLVENPVRKFIFDLRMNGGGDSRQGTSYIETLADYLNKHPQIKLYVVLGRQTFSSAILNAMDFRRLTKAVFIGEETSGKPNHFGEVRSIRLPSSQLVVQYSTKYFKNTDEELNTLAPDVILETSFSDLKKGIDPIYEW
;
A
#
# COMPACT_ATOMS: atom_id res chain seq x y z
N ARG A 1 6.01 1.28 -3.30
CA ARG A 1 5.21 2.00 -4.33
C ARG A 1 4.42 0.99 -5.15
N CYS A 2 3.22 1.35 -5.58
CA CYS A 2 2.41 0.53 -6.47
C CYS A 2 2.86 0.70 -7.95
N TRP A 3 4.15 0.64 -8.21
CA TRP A 3 4.78 0.63 -9.52
C TRP A 3 5.77 -0.51 -9.64
N SER A 4 5.76 -1.19 -10.77
CA SER A 4 6.59 -2.35 -11.01
C SER A 4 7.03 -2.46 -12.47
N LYS A 5 7.91 -3.40 -12.73
CA LYS A 5 8.33 -3.78 -14.07
C LYS A 5 7.14 -4.04 -15.01
N GLU A 6 6.17 -4.81 -14.53
CA GLU A 6 5.01 -5.23 -15.32
C GLU A 6 4.14 -4.04 -15.73
N LEU A 7 3.84 -3.14 -14.80
CA LEU A 7 3.03 -1.95 -15.08
C LEU A 7 3.72 -0.95 -15.99
N GLU A 8 5.04 -0.80 -15.87
CA GLU A 8 5.77 0.09 -16.76
C GLU A 8 5.89 -0.49 -18.17
N ALA A 9 6.04 -1.82 -18.29
CA ALA A 9 6.00 -2.50 -19.58
C ALA A 9 4.64 -2.36 -20.28
N GLU A 10 3.52 -2.45 -19.54
CA GLU A 10 2.16 -2.18 -20.08
C GLU A 10 2.04 -0.75 -20.65
N ARG A 11 2.79 0.21 -20.13
CA ARG A 11 2.82 1.59 -20.60
C ARG A 11 3.67 1.79 -21.85
N GLY A 12 4.44 0.76 -22.25
CA GLY A 12 5.27 0.77 -23.43
C GLY A 12 6.71 1.28 -23.20
N ASP A 13 7.09 1.63 -21.97
CA ASP A 13 8.46 2.01 -21.63
C ASP A 13 9.26 0.80 -21.16
N GLN A 14 9.73 0.00 -22.14
CA GLN A 14 10.45 -1.24 -21.85
C GLN A 14 11.81 -1.01 -21.18
N GLN A 15 12.49 0.05 -21.57
CA GLN A 15 13.80 0.37 -20.99
C GLN A 15 13.68 0.72 -19.50
N LYS A 16 12.66 1.49 -19.14
CA LYS A 16 12.40 1.84 -17.74
C LYS A 16 11.88 0.64 -16.96
N ALA A 17 11.05 -0.20 -17.59
CA ALA A 17 10.54 -1.43 -16.98
C ALA A 17 11.67 -2.37 -16.55
N GLU A 18 12.72 -2.53 -17.36
CA GLU A 18 13.87 -3.39 -17.02
C GLU A 18 14.63 -2.92 -15.78
N ALA A 19 14.65 -1.63 -15.51
CA ALA A 19 15.28 -1.05 -14.33
C ALA A 19 14.40 -1.16 -13.05
N MET A 20 13.15 -1.61 -13.16
CA MET A 20 12.22 -1.68 -12.04
C MET A 20 12.11 -3.10 -11.45
N PRO A 21 11.82 -3.21 -10.14
CA PRO A 21 11.57 -4.50 -9.52
C PRO A 21 10.29 -5.14 -10.07
N SER A 22 10.31 -6.46 -10.25
CA SER A 22 9.14 -7.24 -10.64
C SER A 22 8.22 -7.47 -9.43
N PHE A 23 6.96 -7.06 -9.56
CA PHE A 23 5.94 -7.35 -8.56
C PHE A 23 5.58 -8.83 -8.55
N LYS A 24 5.54 -9.46 -9.71
CA LYS A 24 5.30 -10.91 -9.84
C LYS A 24 6.37 -11.74 -9.15
N ALA A 25 7.64 -11.33 -9.25
CA ALA A 25 8.72 -12.00 -8.54
C ALA A 25 8.58 -11.82 -7.01
N PHE A 26 8.18 -10.63 -6.54
CA PHE A 26 7.89 -10.37 -5.14
C PHE A 26 6.74 -11.25 -4.64
N GLU A 27 5.61 -11.30 -5.33
CA GLU A 27 4.45 -12.15 -5.02
C GLU A 27 4.87 -13.63 -4.89
N THR A 28 5.51 -14.15 -5.93
CA THR A 28 5.96 -15.55 -5.96
C THR A 28 6.89 -15.86 -4.79
N LYS A 29 7.87 -14.98 -4.53
CA LYS A 29 8.82 -15.16 -3.41
C LYS A 29 8.10 -15.15 -2.05
N THR A 30 7.16 -14.22 -1.86
CA THR A 30 6.45 -14.08 -0.59
C THR A 30 5.57 -15.30 -0.31
N LEU A 31 4.75 -15.71 -1.28
CA LEU A 31 3.89 -16.89 -1.16
C LEU A 31 4.72 -18.16 -0.93
N ARG A 32 5.81 -18.32 -1.66
CA ARG A 32 6.73 -19.43 -1.46
C ARG A 32 7.32 -19.44 -0.06
N THR A 33 7.75 -18.29 0.46
CA THR A 33 8.28 -18.16 1.82
C THR A 33 7.25 -18.59 2.87
N LEU A 34 5.97 -18.20 2.68
CA LEU A 34 4.88 -18.60 3.58
C LEU A 34 4.62 -20.11 3.55
N VAL A 35 4.77 -20.74 2.39
CA VAL A 35 4.55 -22.20 2.23
C VAL A 35 5.71 -23.02 2.79
N GLU A 36 6.94 -22.58 2.55
CA GLU A 36 8.14 -23.34 2.88
C GLU A 36 8.64 -23.15 4.32
N ASN A 37 8.09 -22.16 5.06
CA ASN A 37 8.57 -21.84 6.40
C ASN A 37 7.46 -21.80 7.45
N PRO A 38 7.73 -22.12 8.72
CA PRO A 38 6.76 -22.08 9.80
C PRO A 38 6.48 -20.65 10.28
N VAL A 39 5.88 -19.85 9.40
CA VAL A 39 5.55 -18.45 9.68
C VAL A 39 4.41 -18.35 10.70
N ARG A 40 4.58 -17.53 11.73
CA ARG A 40 3.54 -17.23 12.73
C ARG A 40 2.99 -15.82 12.63
N LYS A 41 3.84 -14.86 12.24
CA LYS A 41 3.48 -13.46 12.03
C LYS A 41 3.89 -13.05 10.63
N PHE A 42 3.01 -12.42 9.90
CA PHE A 42 3.30 -11.82 8.61
C PHE A 42 2.98 -10.34 8.67
N ILE A 43 3.97 -9.51 8.39
CA ILE A 43 3.85 -8.04 8.44
C ILE A 43 3.89 -7.51 7.02
N PHE A 44 2.86 -6.76 6.64
CA PHE A 44 2.78 -6.06 5.36
C PHE A 44 2.91 -4.55 5.58
N ASP A 45 4.08 -4.00 5.29
CA ASP A 45 4.39 -2.60 5.58
C ASP A 45 4.02 -1.68 4.41
N LEU A 46 3.04 -0.81 4.61
CA LEU A 46 2.58 0.20 3.67
C LEU A 46 3.00 1.62 4.05
N ARG A 47 3.77 1.82 5.13
CA ARG A 47 4.11 3.16 5.65
C ARG A 47 4.70 4.09 4.60
N MET A 48 5.58 3.56 3.75
CA MET A 48 6.31 4.34 2.74
C MET A 48 5.69 4.22 1.34
N ASN A 49 4.46 3.72 1.23
CA ASN A 49 3.80 3.51 -0.06
C ASN A 49 2.89 4.71 -0.41
N GLY A 50 3.39 5.61 -1.25
CA GLY A 50 2.67 6.81 -1.73
C GLY A 50 1.67 6.54 -2.86
N GLY A 51 1.34 5.29 -3.17
CA GLY A 51 0.38 4.94 -4.21
C GLY A 51 1.01 4.59 -5.57
N GLY A 52 0.20 4.64 -6.60
CA GLY A 52 0.51 4.25 -7.98
C GLY A 52 -0.68 3.55 -8.63
N ASP A 53 -0.53 2.30 -9.06
CA ASP A 53 -1.61 1.45 -9.56
C ASP A 53 -1.92 0.34 -8.54
N SER A 54 -3.17 0.28 -8.10
CA SER A 54 -3.59 -0.68 -7.06
C SER A 54 -3.82 -2.10 -7.57
N ARG A 55 -4.01 -2.29 -8.89
CA ARG A 55 -4.45 -3.56 -9.49
C ARG A 55 -3.60 -4.77 -9.06
N GLN A 56 -2.27 -4.61 -9.12
CA GLN A 56 -1.36 -5.69 -8.72
C GLN A 56 -1.48 -6.01 -7.23
N GLY A 57 -1.56 -4.97 -6.38
CA GLY A 57 -1.73 -5.14 -4.94
C GLY A 57 -3.04 -5.84 -4.62
N THR A 58 -4.15 -5.43 -5.25
CA THR A 58 -5.47 -6.05 -5.06
C THR A 58 -5.43 -7.54 -5.40
N SER A 59 -4.92 -7.91 -6.58
CA SER A 59 -4.82 -9.32 -7.00
C SER A 59 -3.94 -10.16 -6.04
N TYR A 60 -2.81 -9.60 -5.61
CA TYR A 60 -1.96 -10.27 -4.63
C TYR A 60 -2.65 -10.45 -3.27
N ILE A 61 -3.37 -9.43 -2.79
CA ILE A 61 -4.08 -9.48 -1.51
C ILE A 61 -5.20 -10.53 -1.56
N GLU A 62 -5.90 -10.68 -2.67
CA GLU A 62 -6.89 -11.73 -2.88
C GLU A 62 -6.25 -13.12 -2.73
N THR A 63 -5.14 -13.37 -3.43
CA THR A 63 -4.39 -14.63 -3.34
C THR A 63 -3.86 -14.89 -1.94
N LEU A 64 -3.33 -13.86 -1.28
CA LEU A 64 -2.81 -13.95 0.08
C LEU A 64 -3.93 -14.21 1.09
N ALA A 65 -5.09 -13.57 0.94
CA ALA A 65 -6.25 -13.78 1.79
C ALA A 65 -6.75 -15.23 1.72
N ASP A 66 -6.83 -15.79 0.53
CA ASP A 66 -7.20 -17.20 0.32
C ASP A 66 -6.23 -18.16 1.02
N TYR A 67 -4.94 -17.86 0.98
CA TYR A 67 -3.92 -18.63 1.70
C TYR A 67 -4.09 -18.50 3.21
N LEU A 68 -4.19 -17.28 3.73
CA LEU A 68 -4.26 -16.99 5.17
C LEU A 68 -5.55 -17.54 5.80
N ASN A 69 -6.66 -17.51 5.08
CA ASN A 69 -7.93 -18.08 5.54
C ASN A 69 -7.83 -19.61 5.79
N LYS A 70 -6.96 -20.30 5.04
CA LYS A 70 -6.64 -21.73 5.24
C LYS A 70 -5.58 -21.96 6.32
N HIS A 71 -4.88 -20.89 6.75
CA HIS A 71 -3.78 -20.97 7.72
C HIS A 71 -4.00 -19.98 8.88
N PRO A 72 -5.06 -20.17 9.70
CA PRO A 72 -5.47 -19.21 10.74
C PRO A 72 -4.44 -19.02 11.86
N GLN A 73 -3.41 -19.88 11.95
CA GLN A 73 -2.28 -19.76 12.87
C GLN A 73 -1.33 -18.60 12.49
N ILE A 74 -1.37 -18.11 11.24
CA ILE A 74 -0.57 -16.99 10.79
C ILE A 74 -1.33 -15.69 11.08
N LYS A 75 -0.78 -14.87 11.94
CA LYS A 75 -1.31 -13.53 12.23
C LYS A 75 -0.78 -12.53 11.21
N LEU A 76 -1.70 -11.85 10.53
CA LEU A 76 -1.37 -10.78 9.59
C LEU A 76 -1.43 -9.42 10.29
N TYR A 77 -0.39 -8.62 10.10
CA TYR A 77 -0.33 -7.22 10.50
C TYR A 77 -0.12 -6.34 9.28
N VAL A 78 -0.91 -5.28 9.15
CA VAL A 78 -0.75 -4.28 8.09
C VAL A 78 -0.31 -2.97 8.74
N VAL A 79 0.86 -2.49 8.36
CA VAL A 79 1.42 -1.27 8.92
C VAL A 79 1.04 -0.08 8.05
N LEU A 80 0.36 0.89 8.67
CA LEU A 80 0.00 2.17 8.06
C LEU A 80 0.91 3.29 8.56
N GLY A 81 1.01 4.35 7.77
CA GLY A 81 1.71 5.56 8.17
C GLY A 81 1.26 6.77 7.34
N ARG A 82 1.75 7.94 7.71
CA ARG A 82 1.37 9.21 7.06
C ARG A 82 1.68 9.26 5.57
N GLN A 83 2.63 8.46 5.08
CA GLN A 83 2.92 8.37 3.64
C GLN A 83 2.11 7.27 2.92
N THR A 84 1.28 6.51 3.62
CA THR A 84 0.32 5.60 2.98
C THR A 84 -0.73 6.44 2.26
N PHE A 85 -0.73 6.42 0.93
CA PHE A 85 -1.55 7.33 0.15
C PHE A 85 -2.10 6.71 -1.14
N SER A 86 -3.23 7.23 -1.65
CA SER A 86 -3.82 6.85 -2.94
C SER A 86 -4.02 5.32 -3.06
N SER A 87 -3.48 4.68 -4.08
CA SER A 87 -3.60 3.23 -4.30
C SER A 87 -3.14 2.37 -3.13
N ALA A 88 -2.25 2.86 -2.27
CA ALA A 88 -1.86 2.14 -1.05
C ALA A 88 -3.01 2.10 -0.02
N ILE A 89 -3.84 3.15 0.04
CA ILE A 89 -5.07 3.16 0.86
C ILE A 89 -6.06 2.14 0.30
N LEU A 90 -6.22 2.05 -1.03
CA LEU A 90 -7.09 1.04 -1.65
C LEU A 90 -6.65 -0.37 -1.27
N ASN A 91 -5.36 -0.66 -1.36
CA ASN A 91 -4.81 -1.96 -0.96
C ASN A 91 -4.96 -2.21 0.56
N ALA A 92 -4.80 -1.19 1.40
CA ALA A 92 -5.09 -1.32 2.82
C ALA A 92 -6.57 -1.66 3.08
N MET A 93 -7.49 -1.05 2.34
CA MET A 93 -8.91 -1.38 2.41
C MET A 93 -9.22 -2.79 1.90
N ASP A 94 -8.51 -3.27 0.87
CA ASP A 94 -8.60 -4.67 0.42
C ASP A 94 -8.19 -5.63 1.54
N PHE A 95 -7.08 -5.36 2.24
CA PHE A 95 -6.69 -6.14 3.42
C PHE A 95 -7.78 -6.13 4.50
N ARG A 96 -8.36 -4.97 4.79
CA ARG A 96 -9.43 -4.85 5.81
C ARG A 96 -10.68 -5.64 5.42
N ARG A 97 -11.02 -5.65 4.15
CA ARG A 97 -12.19 -6.35 3.63
C ARG A 97 -12.00 -7.87 3.52
N LEU A 98 -10.81 -8.32 3.11
CA LEU A 98 -10.56 -9.72 2.71
C LEU A 98 -9.88 -10.56 3.79
N THR A 99 -9.31 -9.93 4.82
CA THR A 99 -8.51 -10.62 5.82
C THR A 99 -8.91 -10.24 7.25
N LYS A 100 -8.33 -10.96 8.21
CA LYS A 100 -8.40 -10.63 9.65
C LYS A 100 -7.13 -9.88 10.11
N ALA A 101 -6.57 -9.03 9.23
CA ALA A 101 -5.38 -8.26 9.56
C ALA A 101 -5.63 -7.31 10.73
N VAL A 102 -4.63 -7.20 11.61
CA VAL A 102 -4.57 -6.14 12.61
C VAL A 102 -3.80 -4.98 11.99
N PHE A 103 -4.41 -3.80 11.93
CA PHE A 103 -3.79 -2.59 11.41
C PHE A 103 -3.07 -1.86 12.53
N ILE A 104 -1.79 -1.55 12.32
CA ILE A 104 -0.93 -0.89 13.31
C ILE A 104 -0.20 0.30 12.69
N GLY A 105 0.19 1.25 13.50
CA GLY A 105 1.00 2.40 13.09
C GLY A 105 0.28 3.74 13.21
N GLU A 106 0.43 4.60 12.22
CA GLU A 106 -0.15 5.94 12.20
C GLU A 106 -1.32 6.03 11.21
N GLU A 107 -2.21 7.01 11.42
CA GLU A 107 -3.25 7.35 10.45
C GLU A 107 -2.65 7.75 9.10
N THR A 108 -3.36 7.41 8.02
CA THR A 108 -2.95 7.81 6.67
C THR A 108 -3.17 9.31 6.44
N SER A 109 -2.36 9.93 5.58
CA SER A 109 -2.57 11.34 5.21
C SER A 109 -3.70 11.54 4.20
N GLY A 110 -4.15 10.48 3.55
CA GLY A 110 -5.21 10.53 2.55
C GLY A 110 -6.52 9.92 3.05
N LYS A 111 -7.61 10.34 2.40
CA LYS A 111 -8.96 9.82 2.66
C LYS A 111 -9.19 8.51 1.90
N PRO A 112 -9.97 7.55 2.45
CA PRO A 112 -10.49 6.41 1.70
C PRO A 112 -11.27 6.85 0.45
N ASN A 113 -12.20 7.79 0.59
CA ASN A 113 -12.88 8.43 -0.53
C ASN A 113 -12.07 9.64 -1.00
N HIS A 114 -11.59 9.61 -2.24
CA HIS A 114 -10.71 10.67 -2.74
C HIS A 114 -10.78 10.85 -4.26
N PHE A 115 -10.35 12.02 -4.71
CA PHE A 115 -10.13 12.30 -6.11
C PHE A 115 -8.75 11.80 -6.56
N GLY A 116 -8.70 11.19 -7.75
CA GLY A 116 -7.47 10.65 -8.34
C GLY A 116 -7.51 10.67 -9.86
N GLU A 117 -6.70 9.80 -10.50
CA GLU A 117 -6.45 9.83 -11.95
C GLU A 117 -6.01 11.22 -12.42
N VAL A 118 -4.86 11.65 -11.91
CA VAL A 118 -4.31 12.98 -12.14
C VAL A 118 -3.88 13.15 -13.59
N ARG A 119 -4.39 14.21 -14.22
CA ARG A 119 -3.92 14.73 -15.50
C ARG A 119 -3.20 16.04 -15.31
N SER A 120 -2.41 16.44 -16.30
CA SER A 120 -1.67 17.67 -16.28
C SER A 120 -1.91 18.47 -17.54
N ILE A 121 -2.01 19.79 -17.41
CA ILE A 121 -1.95 20.74 -18.51
C ILE A 121 -0.79 21.70 -18.27
N ARG A 122 -0.09 22.08 -19.32
CA ARG A 122 0.93 23.12 -19.26
C ARG A 122 0.36 24.41 -19.82
N LEU A 123 0.42 25.48 -19.04
CA LEU A 123 -0.05 26.79 -19.47
C LEU A 123 0.91 27.36 -20.52
N PRO A 124 0.41 27.83 -21.69
CA PRO A 124 1.28 28.23 -22.80
C PRO A 124 2.22 29.39 -22.47
N SER A 125 1.74 30.41 -21.75
CA SER A 125 2.50 31.62 -21.45
C SER A 125 3.47 31.45 -20.29
N SER A 126 3.00 30.91 -19.15
CA SER A 126 3.81 30.79 -17.91
C SER A 126 4.61 29.51 -17.82
N GLN A 127 4.32 28.52 -18.69
CA GLN A 127 4.87 27.16 -18.63
C GLN A 127 4.59 26.41 -17.33
N LEU A 128 3.74 26.94 -16.46
CA LEU A 128 3.30 26.26 -15.24
C LEU A 128 2.51 25.02 -15.57
N VAL A 129 2.76 23.96 -14.80
CA VAL A 129 2.02 22.70 -14.89
C VAL A 129 0.91 22.70 -13.85
N VAL A 130 -0.33 22.65 -14.32
CA VAL A 130 -1.52 22.50 -13.48
C VAL A 130 -1.91 21.04 -13.48
N GLN A 131 -2.01 20.45 -12.29
CA GLN A 131 -2.51 19.07 -12.11
C GLN A 131 -3.94 19.10 -11.60
N TYR A 132 -4.76 18.21 -12.13
CA TYR A 132 -6.15 18.06 -11.72
C TYR A 132 -6.58 16.60 -11.76
N SER A 133 -7.43 16.20 -10.81
CA SER A 133 -8.00 14.87 -10.74
C SER A 133 -9.21 14.74 -11.68
N THR A 134 -9.35 13.60 -12.32
CA THR A 134 -10.43 13.32 -13.29
C THR A 134 -11.44 12.32 -12.78
N LYS A 135 -11.17 11.62 -11.67
CA LYS A 135 -12.02 10.58 -11.12
C LYS A 135 -12.15 10.70 -9.61
N TYR A 136 -13.37 10.50 -9.12
CA TYR A 136 -13.65 10.31 -7.70
C TYR A 136 -13.73 8.80 -7.39
N PHE A 137 -12.95 8.35 -6.42
CA PHE A 137 -12.97 6.98 -5.91
C PHE A 137 -13.80 6.96 -4.63
N LYS A 138 -14.97 6.34 -4.70
CA LYS A 138 -15.82 6.07 -3.54
C LYS A 138 -15.58 4.63 -3.10
N ASN A 139 -14.85 4.46 -2.00
CA ASN A 139 -14.41 3.15 -1.49
C ASN A 139 -15.15 2.74 -0.21
N THR A 140 -15.85 3.68 0.41
CA THR A 140 -16.69 3.45 1.59
C THR A 140 -17.88 4.39 1.57
N ASP A 141 -18.96 4.03 2.25
CA ASP A 141 -20.11 4.92 2.45
C ASP A 141 -19.89 5.93 3.58
N GLU A 142 -18.87 5.70 4.41
CA GLU A 142 -18.50 6.61 5.49
C GLU A 142 -17.57 7.73 4.97
N GLU A 143 -17.82 8.96 5.43
CA GLU A 143 -16.94 10.10 5.15
C GLU A 143 -15.79 10.14 6.17
N LEU A 144 -14.78 9.31 5.91
CA LEU A 144 -13.58 9.23 6.74
C LEU A 144 -12.52 10.23 6.27
N ASN A 145 -11.87 10.92 7.19
CA ASN A 145 -10.75 11.82 6.89
C ASN A 145 -9.43 11.09 6.71
N THR A 146 -9.28 9.94 7.34
CA THR A 146 -8.08 9.09 7.32
C THR A 146 -8.49 7.62 7.33
N LEU A 147 -7.59 6.73 6.98
CA LEU A 147 -7.71 5.33 7.33
C LEU A 147 -6.92 5.11 8.63
N ALA A 148 -7.64 4.98 9.74
CA ALA A 148 -7.04 4.78 11.05
C ALA A 148 -6.62 3.32 11.27
N PRO A 149 -5.46 3.06 11.90
CA PRO A 149 -5.08 1.73 12.37
C PRO A 149 -5.92 1.30 13.60
N ASP A 150 -5.94 0.00 13.88
CA ASP A 150 -6.58 -0.56 15.08
C ASP A 150 -5.74 -0.28 16.33
N VAL A 151 -4.41 -0.21 16.15
CA VAL A 151 -3.44 0.14 17.20
C VAL A 151 -2.59 1.31 16.73
N ILE A 152 -2.74 2.45 17.38
CA ILE A 152 -1.96 3.65 17.07
C ILE A 152 -0.59 3.52 17.73
N LEU A 153 0.46 3.56 16.91
CA LEU A 153 1.85 3.53 17.30
C LEU A 153 2.60 4.64 16.56
N GLU A 154 2.90 5.72 17.26
CA GLU A 154 3.62 6.86 16.69
C GLU A 154 5.11 6.76 16.99
N THR A 155 5.93 7.08 15.99
CA THR A 155 7.38 7.20 16.19
C THR A 155 7.71 8.54 16.81
N SER A 156 8.19 8.54 18.06
CA SER A 156 8.63 9.77 18.72
C SER A 156 9.97 10.27 18.15
N PHE A 157 10.26 11.56 18.35
CA PHE A 157 11.58 12.11 17.99
C PHE A 157 12.73 11.38 18.73
N SER A 158 12.49 10.95 19.97
CA SER A 158 13.46 10.16 20.75
C SER A 158 13.73 8.80 20.10
N ASP A 159 12.69 8.10 19.61
CA ASP A 159 12.82 6.81 18.95
C ASP A 159 13.57 6.97 17.62
N LEU A 160 13.20 7.98 16.82
CA LEU A 160 13.89 8.29 15.59
C LEU A 160 15.38 8.55 15.80
N LYS A 161 15.74 9.35 16.85
CA LYS A 161 17.13 9.65 17.20
C LYS A 161 17.91 8.41 17.62
N LYS A 162 17.26 7.44 18.25
CA LYS A 162 17.85 6.18 18.71
C LYS A 162 17.82 5.09 17.64
N GLY A 163 17.17 5.33 16.48
CA GLY A 163 16.96 4.31 15.47
C GLY A 163 15.99 3.20 15.89
N ILE A 164 15.09 3.49 16.83
CA ILE A 164 14.06 2.56 17.30
C ILE A 164 12.83 2.69 16.41
N ASP A 165 12.31 1.57 15.94
CA ASP A 165 11.00 1.49 15.27
C ASP A 165 9.98 0.88 16.25
N PRO A 166 9.10 1.70 16.86
CA PRO A 166 8.17 1.22 17.88
C PRO A 166 7.18 0.16 17.35
N ILE A 167 6.99 0.09 16.03
CA ILE A 167 6.11 -0.91 15.43
C ILE A 167 6.76 -2.29 15.43
N TYR A 168 8.06 -2.38 15.22
CA TYR A 168 8.78 -3.65 15.27
C TYR A 168 9.08 -4.10 16.70
N GLU A 169 9.10 -3.18 17.65
CA GLU A 169 9.27 -3.50 19.07
C GLU A 169 7.96 -3.97 19.73
N TRP A 170 6.82 -3.64 19.15
CA TRP A 170 5.47 -4.04 19.61
C TRP A 170 5.13 -5.49 19.24
#